data_adf5b40ab3f04f621af606123eb1b6c1
#
_entry.id   adf5b40ab3f04f621af606123eb1b6c1
#
_cell.length_a   1.000
_cell.length_b   1.000
_cell.length_c   1.000
_cell.angle_alpha   90.00
_cell.angle_beta   90.00
_cell.angle_gamma   90.00
#
_symmetry.space_group_name_H-M   'P 1'
#
loop_
_entity.id
_entity.type
_entity.pdbx_description
1 polymer ?
#
loop_
_entity_poly.entity_id
_entity_poly.type
_entity_poly.pdbx_seq_one_letter_code
_entity_poly.pdbx_strand_id
1 'polypeptide(L)'
;NNNFLGLNSDPRATRIDNTSRKLSSNVSYSKTFPGTPFALGVNMRVNQDLVTKRVDLPLPDMSLNMNNVYPFKKSQQDLLKNFVVRYTANGSNQITNSLGKIGEVNDSIVPFEVDNLSLFFKRSRKGVRQTIPLSTSTKLLKFFTLSPSVNLNEI
;
A
#
# COMPACT_ATOMS: atom_id res chain seq x y z
N ASN A 1 -31.79 -45.75 -34.11
CA ASN A 1 -30.70 -46.04 -33.16
C ASN A 1 -29.98 -44.73 -32.84
N ASN A 2 -30.45 -44.08 -31.78
CA ASN A 2 -29.91 -42.79 -31.31
C ASN A 2 -28.96 -43.07 -30.15
N ASN A 3 -27.68 -42.95 -30.38
CA ASN A 3 -26.71 -42.89 -29.31
C ASN A 3 -26.61 -41.47 -28.81
N PHE A 4 -27.28 -41.22 -27.71
CA PHE A 4 -27.17 -40.00 -26.93
C PHE A 4 -26.09 -40.22 -25.88
N LEU A 5 -24.84 -39.92 -26.21
CA LEU A 5 -23.80 -39.72 -25.22
C LEU A 5 -23.88 -38.29 -24.68
N GLY A 6 -24.77 -38.11 -23.69
CA GLY A 6 -24.80 -36.93 -22.90
C GLY A 6 -23.55 -36.86 -22.02
N LEU A 7 -22.56 -36.13 -22.46
CA LEU A 7 -21.50 -35.64 -21.59
C LEU A 7 -22.11 -34.60 -20.63
N ASN A 8 -22.57 -35.04 -19.51
CA ASN A 8 -22.84 -34.18 -18.37
C ASN A 8 -21.50 -33.65 -17.88
N SER A 9 -21.00 -32.61 -18.52
CA SER A 9 -20.01 -31.75 -17.90
C SER A 9 -20.72 -31.01 -16.77
N ASP A 10 -20.55 -31.51 -15.55
CA ASP A 10 -21.05 -30.85 -14.37
C ASP A 10 -20.42 -29.46 -14.26
N PRO A 11 -21.22 -28.37 -14.41
CA PRO A 11 -20.67 -26.99 -14.34
C PRO A 11 -20.11 -26.67 -12.96
N ARG A 12 -20.36 -27.51 -11.96
CA ARG A 12 -19.84 -27.35 -10.61
C ARG A 12 -18.41 -27.87 -10.45
N ALA A 13 -18.00 -28.89 -11.20
CA ALA A 13 -16.64 -29.43 -11.15
C ALA A 13 -15.61 -28.42 -11.65
N THR A 14 -15.96 -27.62 -12.66
CA THR A 14 -15.07 -26.59 -13.21
C THR A 14 -14.95 -25.34 -12.31
N ARG A 15 -15.93 -25.12 -11.42
CA ARG A 15 -15.93 -23.98 -10.47
C ARG A 15 -15.11 -24.23 -9.23
N ILE A 16 -14.94 -25.47 -8.80
CA ILE A 16 -14.17 -25.81 -7.61
C ILE A 16 -12.66 -25.73 -7.88
N ASP A 17 -12.24 -25.98 -9.10
CA ASP A 17 -10.81 -25.99 -9.47
C ASP A 17 -10.18 -24.59 -9.60
N ASN A 18 -10.98 -23.56 -9.76
CA ASN A 18 -10.50 -22.18 -9.87
C ASN A 18 -10.52 -21.38 -8.54
N THR A 19 -11.03 -21.92 -7.44
CA THR A 19 -11.39 -21.08 -6.28
C THR A 19 -10.35 -21.08 -5.16
N SER A 20 -9.30 -21.89 -5.18
CA SER A 20 -8.44 -22.07 -4.01
C SER A 20 -6.95 -22.21 -4.28
N ARG A 21 -6.43 -21.48 -5.25
CA ARG A 21 -5.00 -21.61 -5.57
C ARG A 21 -4.15 -20.43 -5.11
N LYS A 22 -4.77 -19.45 -4.42
CA LYS A 22 -4.07 -18.30 -3.87
C LYS A 22 -4.20 -18.26 -2.37
N LEU A 23 -3.06 -18.20 -1.69
CA LEU A 23 -2.96 -17.97 -0.26
C LEU A 23 -2.56 -16.53 -0.01
N SER A 24 -3.23 -15.87 0.93
CA SER A 24 -2.91 -14.51 1.34
C SER A 24 -2.90 -14.44 2.86
N SER A 25 -1.81 -13.91 3.42
CA SER A 25 -1.67 -13.65 4.84
C SER A 25 -1.29 -12.19 5.04
N ASN A 26 -1.79 -11.58 6.10
CA ASN A 26 -1.52 -10.19 6.42
C ASN A 26 -1.27 -10.03 7.93
N VAL A 27 -0.21 -9.29 8.27
CA VAL A 27 0.09 -8.87 9.63
C VAL A 27 0.24 -7.37 9.64
N SER A 28 -0.49 -6.68 10.50
CA SER A 28 -0.41 -5.23 10.63
C SER A 28 -0.08 -4.82 12.05
N TYR A 29 0.75 -3.82 12.18
CA TYR A 29 1.11 -3.17 13.43
C TYR A 29 0.87 -1.68 13.32
N SER A 30 0.25 -1.09 14.30
CA SER A 30 0.05 0.35 14.38
C SER A 30 0.43 0.89 15.76
N LYS A 31 1.09 2.04 15.78
CA LYS A 31 1.50 2.72 17.00
C LYS A 31 1.27 4.21 16.88
N THR A 32 0.52 4.78 17.79
CA THR A 32 0.43 6.21 18.00
C THR A 32 1.38 6.61 19.13
N PHE A 33 2.14 7.68 18.94
CA PHE A 33 3.10 8.16 19.93
C PHE A 33 2.41 9.19 20.84
N PRO A 34 2.14 8.84 22.13
CA PRO A 34 1.47 9.75 23.05
C PRO A 34 2.25 11.06 23.23
N GLY A 35 1.54 12.18 23.26
CA GLY A 35 2.17 13.50 23.38
C GLY A 35 2.81 14.05 22.10
N THR A 36 2.78 13.29 21.00
CA THR A 36 3.25 13.73 19.68
C THR A 36 2.16 13.60 18.63
N PRO A 37 2.21 14.35 17.52
CA PRO A 37 1.23 14.23 16.45
C PRO A 37 1.47 13.02 15.54
N PHE A 38 2.42 12.15 15.83
CA PHE A 38 2.85 11.09 14.94
C PHE A 38 2.15 9.75 15.21
N ALA A 39 1.84 9.04 14.13
CA ALA A 39 1.38 7.66 14.12
C ALA A 39 2.15 6.86 13.08
N LEU A 40 2.60 5.67 13.45
CA LEU A 40 3.31 4.72 12.60
C LEU A 40 2.40 3.53 12.30
N GLY A 41 2.30 3.16 11.05
CA GLY A 41 1.71 1.91 10.59
C GLY A 41 2.75 1.06 9.88
N VAL A 42 2.76 -0.23 10.13
CA VAL A 42 3.58 -1.22 9.41
C VAL A 42 2.66 -2.35 9.00
N ASN A 43 2.68 -2.69 7.73
CA ASN A 43 1.88 -3.77 7.17
C ASN A 43 2.79 -4.74 6.42
N MET A 44 2.62 -6.02 6.68
CA MET A 44 3.33 -7.10 6.03
C MET A 44 2.31 -8.04 5.41
N ARG A 45 2.43 -8.26 4.11
CA ARG A 45 1.52 -9.14 3.37
C ARG A 45 2.31 -10.20 2.63
N VAL A 46 1.77 -11.40 2.59
CA VAL A 46 2.28 -12.51 1.79
C VAL A 46 1.17 -12.95 0.85
N ASN A 47 1.43 -12.94 -0.44
CA ASN A 47 0.53 -13.49 -1.44
C ASN A 47 1.26 -14.61 -2.17
N GLN A 48 0.69 -15.80 -2.15
CA GLN A 48 1.25 -16.98 -2.82
C GLN A 48 0.23 -17.54 -3.80
N ASP A 49 0.66 -17.77 -5.02
CA ASP A 49 -0.08 -18.52 -6.04
C ASP A 49 0.49 -19.94 -6.09
N LEU A 50 -0.33 -20.92 -5.71
CA LEU A 50 0.08 -22.33 -5.63
C LEU A 50 0.24 -22.99 -7.00
N VAL A 51 -0.38 -22.44 -8.05
CA VAL A 51 -0.29 -22.97 -9.42
C VAL A 51 1.02 -22.58 -10.05
N THR A 52 1.31 -21.28 -10.01
CA THR A 52 2.52 -20.71 -10.61
C THR A 52 3.72 -20.76 -9.67
N LYS A 53 3.53 -21.18 -8.41
CA LYS A 53 4.53 -21.14 -7.33
C LYS A 53 5.12 -19.74 -7.09
N ARG A 54 4.38 -18.72 -7.51
CA ARG A 54 4.78 -17.33 -7.35
C ARG A 54 4.47 -16.86 -5.94
N VAL A 55 5.44 -16.15 -5.35
CA VAL A 55 5.31 -15.51 -4.05
C VAL A 55 5.59 -14.03 -4.22
N ASP A 56 4.64 -13.19 -3.82
CA ASP A 56 4.77 -11.75 -3.77
C ASP A 56 4.69 -11.30 -2.31
N LEU A 57 5.73 -10.62 -1.86
CA LEU A 57 5.91 -10.15 -0.50
C LEU A 57 6.08 -8.62 -0.51
N PRO A 58 5.01 -7.84 -0.41
CA PRO A 58 5.13 -6.44 -0.06
C PRO A 58 5.53 -6.33 1.43
N LEU A 59 6.84 -6.17 1.68
CA LEU A 59 7.45 -6.20 3.01
C LEU A 59 8.58 -5.17 3.14
N PRO A 60 8.52 -4.27 4.11
CA PRO A 60 7.31 -3.79 4.78
C PRO A 60 6.64 -2.67 3.98
N ASP A 61 5.32 -2.58 4.04
CA ASP A 61 4.60 -1.34 3.74
C ASP A 61 4.55 -0.51 5.02
N MET A 62 5.18 0.65 5.00
CA MET A 62 5.28 1.54 6.16
C MET A 62 4.54 2.84 5.88
N SER A 63 3.83 3.35 6.87
CA SER A 63 3.21 4.66 6.82
C SER A 63 3.54 5.44 8.09
N LEU A 64 4.06 6.63 7.92
CA LEU A 64 4.24 7.61 9.00
C LEU A 64 3.32 8.78 8.74
N ASN A 65 2.40 9.02 9.65
CA ASN A 65 1.44 10.10 9.55
C ASN A 65 1.63 11.08 10.69
N MET A 66 1.63 12.36 10.38
CA MET A 66 1.57 13.44 11.34
C MET A 66 0.18 14.07 11.28
N ASN A 67 -0.51 14.07 12.41
CA ASN A 67 -1.80 14.73 12.56
C ASN A 67 -1.66 16.25 12.39
N ASN A 68 -2.78 16.94 12.30
CA ASN A 68 -2.81 18.39 12.15
C ASN A 68 -1.98 19.09 13.22
N VAL A 69 -0.97 19.83 12.79
CA VAL A 69 -0.17 20.70 13.64
C VAL A 69 -0.49 22.16 13.28
N TYR A 70 -0.71 22.98 14.27
CA TYR A 70 -0.98 24.39 14.15
C TYR A 70 0.22 25.18 14.70
N PRO A 71 1.27 25.41 13.90
CA PRO A 71 2.50 26.00 14.41
C PRO A 71 2.31 27.44 14.93
N PHE A 72 1.33 28.15 14.38
CA PHE A 72 1.04 29.54 14.72
C PHE A 72 -0.26 29.73 15.49
N LYS A 73 -0.71 28.71 16.25
CA LYS A 73 -1.98 28.76 17.02
C LYS A 73 -2.11 29.97 17.94
N LYS A 74 -1.00 30.51 18.43
CA LYS A 74 -0.95 31.69 19.31
C LYS A 74 -0.95 33.03 18.56
N SER A 75 -0.93 33.03 17.24
CA SER A 75 -0.97 34.25 16.44
C SER A 75 -2.30 34.98 16.58
N GLN A 76 -2.26 36.31 16.56
CA GLN A 76 -3.48 37.14 16.53
C GLN A 76 -4.09 37.25 15.13
N GLN A 77 -3.36 36.89 14.09
CA GLN A 77 -3.84 36.91 12.72
C GLN A 77 -4.57 35.60 12.39
N ASP A 78 -5.82 35.70 12.02
CA ASP A 78 -6.67 34.51 11.72
C ASP A 78 -6.08 33.61 10.64
N LEU A 79 -5.41 34.19 9.65
CA LEU A 79 -4.78 33.45 8.58
C LEU A 79 -3.64 32.56 9.08
N LEU A 80 -2.83 33.06 9.99
CA LEU A 80 -1.72 32.31 10.61
C LEU A 80 -2.22 31.34 11.68
N LYS A 81 -3.19 31.77 12.50
CA LYS A 81 -3.78 30.94 13.57
C LYS A 81 -4.37 29.64 13.04
N ASN A 82 -5.00 29.68 11.87
CA ASN A 82 -5.64 28.55 11.22
C ASN A 82 -4.70 27.81 10.25
N PHE A 83 -3.41 28.15 10.24
CA PHE A 83 -2.43 27.47 9.40
C PHE A 83 -2.19 26.04 9.92
N VAL A 84 -2.43 25.06 9.04
CA VAL A 84 -2.32 23.64 9.35
C VAL A 84 -1.20 23.03 8.51
N VAL A 85 -0.36 22.28 9.17
CA VAL A 85 0.66 21.43 8.56
C VAL A 85 0.33 19.98 8.86
N ARG A 86 0.39 19.14 7.84
CA ARG A 86 0.34 17.67 7.96
C ARG A 86 1.56 17.10 7.28
N TYR A 87 1.89 15.88 7.63
CA TYR A 87 2.93 15.12 6.96
C TYR A 87 2.49 13.67 6.83
N THR A 88 2.73 13.10 5.67
CA THR A 88 2.51 11.68 5.42
C THR A 88 3.70 11.15 4.63
N ALA A 89 4.34 10.11 5.14
CA ALA A 89 5.34 9.35 4.41
C ALA A 89 4.88 7.90 4.29
N ASN A 90 4.93 7.38 3.07
CA ASN A 90 4.62 5.99 2.77
C ASN A 90 5.85 5.36 2.11
N GLY A 91 6.36 4.30 2.73
CA GLY A 91 7.43 3.50 2.19
C GLY A 91 6.91 2.11 1.85
N SER A 92 7.26 1.61 0.67
CA SER A 92 6.95 0.25 0.28
C SER A 92 8.18 -0.47 -0.26
N ASN A 93 8.25 -1.76 0.02
CA ASN A 93 9.27 -2.63 -0.52
C ASN A 93 8.61 -3.90 -1.02
N GLN A 94 8.64 -4.11 -2.32
CA GLN A 94 8.05 -5.28 -2.95
C GLN A 94 9.12 -6.30 -3.30
N ILE A 95 9.01 -7.47 -2.71
CA ILE A 95 9.85 -8.64 -2.95
C ILE A 95 9.03 -9.66 -3.73
N THR A 96 9.61 -10.23 -4.78
CA THR A 96 8.99 -11.30 -5.56
C THR A 96 10.03 -12.36 -5.91
N ASN A 97 9.60 -13.62 -6.02
CA ASN A 97 10.43 -14.71 -6.48
C ASN A 97 10.42 -14.89 -8.00
N SER A 98 9.71 -14.04 -8.74
CA SER A 98 9.74 -13.99 -10.19
C SER A 98 10.92 -13.14 -10.66
N LEU A 99 11.80 -13.70 -11.48
CA LEU A 99 13.00 -13.03 -12.00
C LEU A 99 12.77 -12.32 -13.33
N GLY A 100 11.70 -12.68 -14.04
CA GLY A 100 11.31 -12.09 -15.32
C GLY A 100 10.26 -10.99 -15.21
N LYS A 101 9.85 -10.45 -16.33
CA LYS A 101 8.64 -9.63 -16.39
C LYS A 101 7.42 -10.53 -16.29
N ILE A 102 6.44 -10.08 -15.55
CA ILE A 102 5.20 -10.83 -15.31
C ILE A 102 4.51 -11.14 -16.64
N GLY A 103 4.27 -12.45 -16.89
CA GLY A 103 3.57 -12.91 -18.10
C GLY A 103 4.41 -13.00 -19.35
N GLU A 104 5.73 -12.81 -19.28
CA GLU A 104 6.65 -13.10 -20.40
C GLU A 104 7.12 -14.56 -20.35
N VAL A 105 7.50 -15.08 -21.54
CA VAL A 105 7.97 -16.46 -21.75
C VAL A 105 9.20 -16.82 -20.89
N ASN A 106 9.93 -15.82 -20.40
CA ASN A 106 11.13 -15.95 -19.56
C ASN A 106 10.87 -15.64 -18.08
N ASP A 107 9.63 -15.75 -17.61
CA ASP A 107 9.32 -15.59 -16.18
C ASP A 107 9.83 -16.80 -15.40
N SER A 108 11.06 -16.69 -14.92
CA SER A 108 11.70 -17.74 -14.12
C SER A 108 11.29 -17.58 -12.66
N ILE A 109 10.56 -18.56 -12.13
CA ILE A 109 10.21 -18.64 -10.73
C ILE A 109 11.34 -19.34 -9.96
N VAL A 110 11.95 -18.63 -9.03
CA VAL A 110 12.98 -19.19 -8.14
C VAL A 110 12.30 -19.69 -6.86
N PRO A 111 12.64 -20.89 -6.36
CA PRO A 111 12.10 -21.38 -5.10
C PRO A 111 12.36 -20.40 -3.95
N PHE A 112 11.32 -20.18 -3.12
CA PHE A 112 11.42 -19.26 -1.99
C PHE A 112 12.10 -19.98 -0.81
N GLU A 113 13.43 -20.02 -0.83
CA GLU A 113 14.30 -20.65 0.16
C GLU A 113 15.24 -19.64 0.79
N VAL A 114 15.78 -19.97 1.95
CA VAL A 114 16.67 -19.09 2.74
C VAL A 114 17.89 -18.66 1.94
N ASP A 115 18.44 -19.57 1.14
CA ASP A 115 19.63 -19.33 0.31
C ASP A 115 19.39 -18.28 -0.78
N ASN A 116 18.14 -18.16 -1.24
CA ASN A 116 17.72 -17.23 -2.29
C ASN A 116 17.30 -15.86 -1.76
N LEU A 117 17.18 -15.68 -0.45
CA LEU A 117 16.71 -14.41 0.16
C LEU A 117 17.59 -13.22 -0.23
N SER A 118 18.91 -13.41 -0.27
CA SER A 118 19.83 -12.34 -0.67
C SER A 118 19.55 -11.83 -2.09
N LEU A 119 19.21 -12.74 -3.01
CA LEU A 119 18.86 -12.41 -4.38
C LEU A 119 17.56 -11.59 -4.44
N PHE A 120 16.55 -12.02 -3.67
CA PHE A 120 15.24 -11.34 -3.63
C PHE A 120 15.36 -9.93 -3.05
N PHE A 121 16.14 -9.74 -1.97
CA PHE A 121 16.39 -8.42 -1.39
C PHE A 121 17.15 -7.49 -2.34
N LYS A 122 18.10 -7.99 -3.11
CA LYS A 122 18.81 -7.20 -4.12
C LYS A 122 17.90 -6.73 -5.27
N ARG A 123 16.92 -7.55 -5.62
CA ARG A 123 15.96 -7.27 -6.69
C ARG A 123 14.66 -6.63 -6.23
N SER A 124 14.50 -6.41 -4.93
CA SER A 124 13.31 -5.79 -4.39
C SER A 124 13.11 -4.37 -4.94
N ARG A 125 11.87 -4.03 -5.22
CA ARG A 125 11.48 -2.68 -5.65
C ARG A 125 11.12 -1.87 -4.41
N LYS A 126 11.88 -0.80 -4.18
CA LYS A 126 11.70 0.09 -3.03
C LYS A 126 11.24 1.44 -3.54
N GLY A 127 10.28 2.03 -2.82
CA GLY A 127 9.80 3.37 -3.10
C GLY A 127 9.38 4.05 -1.81
N VAL A 128 9.62 5.35 -1.73
CA VAL A 128 9.14 6.21 -0.64
C VAL A 128 8.43 7.39 -1.26
N ARG A 129 7.23 7.67 -0.79
CA ARG A 129 6.45 8.84 -1.18
C ARG A 129 6.22 9.68 0.06
N GLN A 130 6.53 10.96 -0.05
CA GLN A 130 6.28 11.95 0.99
C GLN A 130 5.27 12.99 0.49
N THR A 131 4.39 13.42 1.38
CA THR A 131 3.39 14.43 1.08
C THR A 131 3.27 15.37 2.28
N ILE A 132 3.37 16.66 2.02
CA ILE A 132 3.23 17.72 3.02
C ILE A 132 2.08 18.63 2.58
N PRO A 133 0.84 18.37 2.99
CA PRO A 133 -0.25 19.30 2.76
C PRO A 133 -0.19 20.45 3.77
N LEU A 134 -0.19 21.65 3.21
CA LEU A 134 -0.27 22.92 3.93
C LEU A 134 -1.61 23.55 3.62
N SER A 135 -2.35 23.98 4.61
CA SER A 135 -3.62 24.65 4.41
C SER A 135 -3.85 25.71 5.48
N THR A 136 -4.60 26.72 5.12
CA THR A 136 -5.11 27.71 6.08
C THR A 136 -6.52 28.11 5.71
N SER A 137 -7.23 28.72 6.63
CA SER A 137 -8.53 29.30 6.36
C SER A 137 -8.68 30.65 7.08
N THR A 138 -9.26 31.59 6.38
CA THR A 138 -9.57 32.90 6.95
C THR A 138 -10.93 33.37 6.47
N LYS A 139 -11.64 34.12 7.32
CA LYS A 139 -12.90 34.78 6.95
C LYS A 139 -12.61 36.17 6.39
N LEU A 140 -13.03 36.39 5.17
CA LEU A 140 -13.04 37.70 4.51
C LEU A 140 -14.44 38.28 4.60
N LEU A 141 -14.58 39.53 5.11
CA LEU A 141 -15.83 40.29 5.08
C LEU A 141 -17.08 39.52 5.64
N LYS A 142 -16.95 38.85 6.77
CA LYS A 142 -18.02 38.08 7.47
C LYS A 142 -18.73 36.99 6.64
N PHE A 143 -18.79 37.12 5.33
CA PHE A 143 -19.58 36.22 4.44
C PHE A 143 -18.71 35.28 3.59
N PHE A 144 -17.42 35.57 3.40
CA PHE A 144 -16.54 34.75 2.56
C PHE A 144 -15.48 34.05 3.39
N THR A 145 -15.31 32.76 3.13
CA THR A 145 -14.20 31.98 3.69
C THR A 145 -13.21 31.67 2.57
N LEU A 146 -11.98 32.08 2.74
CA LEU A 146 -10.87 31.75 1.84
C LEU A 146 -10.05 30.63 2.46
N SER A 147 -9.86 29.53 1.74
CA SER A 147 -9.15 28.34 2.23
C SER A 147 -8.09 27.87 1.22
N PRO A 148 -6.97 28.61 1.09
CA PRO A 148 -5.88 28.18 0.22
C PRO A 148 -5.20 26.93 0.77
N SER A 149 -4.79 26.03 -0.15
CA SER A 149 -4.03 24.83 0.18
C SER A 149 -2.92 24.58 -0.84
N VAL A 150 -1.82 24.04 -0.38
CA VAL A 150 -0.66 23.63 -1.20
C VAL A 150 -0.26 22.24 -0.78
N ASN A 151 -0.02 21.34 -1.74
CA ASN A 151 0.48 20.00 -1.49
C ASN A 151 1.88 19.87 -2.11
N LEU A 152 2.87 19.56 -1.28
CA LEU A 152 4.22 19.22 -1.71
C LEU A 152 4.33 17.69 -1.72
N ASN A 153 4.70 17.14 -2.87
CA ASN A 153 4.86 15.70 -3.06
C ASN A 153 6.27 15.39 -3.55
N GLU A 154 6.87 14.37 -2.96
CA GLU A 154 8.15 13.80 -3.36
C GLU A 154 7.99 12.29 -3.50
N ILE A 155 8.63 11.71 -4.55
CA ILE A 155 8.58 10.27 -4.85
C ILE A 155 10.00 9.76 -5.07
#